data_ec07d7748edd5acd475b199b6c105d6a
#
_entry.id   ec07d7748edd5acd475b199b6c105d6a
#
_cell.length_a   1.000
_cell.length_b   1.000
_cell.length_c   1.000
_cell.angle_alpha   90.00
_cell.angle_beta   90.00
_cell.angle_gamma   90.00
#
_symmetry.space_group_name_H-M   'P 1'
#
loop_
_entity.id
_entity.type
_entity.pdbx_description
1 polymer ?
#
loop_
_entity_poly.entity_id
_entity_poly.type
_entity_poly.pdbx_seq_one_letter_code
_entity_poly.pdbx_strand_id
1 'polypeptide(L)'
;MPKPLLEAKNICYSYHSLQGETPALKDVSFSINSGEFVAMVGPSGCGKSTLLSVIYGLLRPESGEIIFHSDDISGKSPKIGYMLQRDHLLEWRSVYENAVLGLEITGSRTPENTSAVLKMMQDYGLYRFKDKKPSELSGGMKQRAALIRTLALNPELLLLDEPFSALDYQTRL
;
A
#
# COMPACT_ATOMS: atom_id res chain seq x y z
N MET A 1 0.60 -27.07 10.40
CA MET A 1 0.05 -26.11 9.41
C MET A 1 1.09 -25.02 9.22
N PRO A 2 1.33 -24.52 8.00
CA PRO A 2 2.23 -23.38 7.82
C PRO A 2 1.71 -22.20 8.62
N LYS A 3 2.61 -21.39 9.18
CA LYS A 3 2.21 -20.17 9.88
C LYS A 3 1.69 -19.16 8.85
N PRO A 4 0.59 -18.43 9.14
CA PRO A 4 0.12 -17.37 8.26
C PRO A 4 1.18 -16.26 8.13
N LEU A 5 1.17 -15.51 7.04
CA LEU A 5 2.05 -14.36 6.84
C LEU A 5 1.71 -13.25 7.85
N LEU A 6 0.41 -13.03 8.09
CA LEU A 6 -0.10 -12.01 9.00
C LEU A 6 -1.27 -12.57 9.82
N GLU A 7 -1.29 -12.26 11.11
CA GLU A 7 -2.43 -12.47 12.00
C GLU A 7 -2.85 -11.15 12.64
N ALA A 8 -4.13 -10.83 12.56
CA ALA A 8 -4.77 -9.77 13.33
C ALA A 8 -5.64 -10.41 14.41
N LYS A 9 -5.49 -10.00 15.67
CA LYS A 9 -6.20 -10.59 16.82
C LYS A 9 -6.90 -9.51 17.62
N ASN A 10 -8.22 -9.57 17.66
CA ASN A 10 -9.11 -8.73 18.49
C ASN A 10 -8.81 -7.22 18.36
N ILE A 11 -8.58 -6.76 17.12
CA ILE A 11 -8.23 -5.37 16.85
C ILE A 11 -9.42 -4.46 17.11
N CYS A 12 -9.23 -3.50 18.03
CA CYS A 12 -10.14 -2.40 18.26
C CYS A 12 -9.43 -1.07 18.02
N TYR A 13 -10.14 -0.13 17.43
CA TYR A 13 -9.66 1.23 17.22
C TYR A 13 -10.82 2.22 17.14
N SER A 14 -10.70 3.34 17.86
CA SER A 14 -11.64 4.47 17.81
C SER A 14 -10.91 5.75 17.45
N TYR A 15 -11.59 6.64 16.73
CA TYR A 15 -11.14 8.01 16.53
C TYR A 15 -11.65 8.88 17.69
N HIS A 16 -10.75 9.59 18.35
CA HIS A 16 -11.07 10.52 19.43
C HIS A 16 -11.08 11.95 18.91
N SER A 17 -12.15 12.68 19.17
CA SER A 17 -12.29 14.09 18.81
C SER A 17 -12.86 14.88 20.00
N LEU A 18 -12.85 16.21 19.93
CA LEU A 18 -13.49 17.06 20.93
C LEU A 18 -15.01 16.83 21.03
N GLN A 19 -15.62 16.22 20.01
CA GLN A 19 -17.06 15.93 19.94
C GLN A 19 -17.41 14.53 20.45
N GLY A 20 -16.39 13.71 20.79
CA GLY A 20 -16.58 12.36 21.30
C GLY A 20 -15.72 11.31 20.58
N GLU A 21 -16.04 10.06 20.87
CA GLU A 21 -15.39 8.87 20.33
C GLU A 21 -16.22 8.26 19.21
N THR A 22 -15.53 7.88 18.13
CA THR A 22 -16.15 7.20 16.98
C THR A 22 -15.43 5.86 16.76
N PRO A 23 -16.05 4.73 17.14
CA PRO A 23 -15.47 3.41 16.93
C PRO A 23 -15.38 3.12 15.42
N ALA A 24 -14.18 2.72 14.97
CA ALA A 24 -13.89 2.38 13.58
C ALA A 24 -13.63 0.89 13.40
N LEU A 25 -12.99 0.23 14.35
CA LEU A 25 -12.74 -1.21 14.36
C LEU A 25 -13.20 -1.78 15.70
N LYS A 26 -13.92 -2.91 15.64
CA LYS A 26 -14.43 -3.58 16.83
C LYS A 26 -14.18 -5.08 16.72
N ASP A 27 -13.26 -5.58 17.54
CA ASP A 27 -12.94 -7.00 17.68
C ASP A 27 -12.65 -7.71 16.34
N VAL A 28 -11.82 -7.07 15.49
CA VAL A 28 -11.50 -7.61 14.17
C VAL A 28 -10.37 -8.63 14.29
N SER A 29 -10.65 -9.86 13.84
CA SER A 29 -9.67 -10.95 13.84
C SER A 29 -9.68 -11.69 12.50
N PHE A 30 -8.49 -11.91 11.93
CA PHE A 30 -8.31 -12.69 10.71
C PHE A 30 -6.85 -13.07 10.54
N SER A 31 -6.57 -13.95 9.57
CA SER A 31 -5.21 -14.31 9.16
C SER A 31 -5.09 -14.28 7.64
N ILE A 32 -3.88 -14.01 7.16
CA ILE A 32 -3.53 -14.00 5.73
C ILE A 32 -2.32 -14.90 5.53
N ASN A 33 -2.42 -15.84 4.57
CA ASN A 33 -1.33 -16.74 4.22
C ASN A 33 -0.46 -16.13 3.10
N SER A 34 0.79 -16.61 3.00
CA SER A 34 1.67 -16.22 1.89
C SER A 34 1.04 -16.61 0.55
N GLY A 35 1.08 -15.68 -0.44
CA GLY A 35 0.49 -15.85 -1.76
C GLY A 35 -1.04 -15.74 -1.81
N GLU A 36 -1.69 -15.41 -0.70
CA GLU A 36 -3.14 -15.20 -0.66
C GLU A 36 -3.53 -13.82 -1.14
N PHE A 37 -4.65 -13.73 -1.88
CA PHE A 37 -5.30 -12.48 -2.26
C PHE A 37 -6.58 -12.32 -1.44
N VAL A 38 -6.64 -11.25 -0.65
CA VAL A 38 -7.78 -10.97 0.24
C VAL A 38 -8.44 -9.65 -0.17
N ALA A 39 -9.74 -9.66 -0.42
CA ALA A 39 -10.52 -8.46 -0.70
C ALA A 39 -11.42 -8.10 0.48
N MET A 40 -11.30 -6.85 0.96
CA MET A 40 -12.18 -6.29 1.98
C MET A 40 -13.32 -5.53 1.31
N VAL A 41 -14.56 -5.99 1.54
CA VAL A 41 -15.76 -5.40 0.97
C VAL A 41 -16.64 -4.81 2.08
N GLY A 42 -17.17 -3.63 1.84
CA GLY A 42 -18.07 -2.96 2.78
C GLY A 42 -18.36 -1.51 2.37
N PRO A 43 -19.38 -0.87 2.96
CA PRO A 43 -19.78 0.50 2.64
C PRO A 43 -18.63 1.51 2.95
N SER A 44 -18.77 2.73 2.41
CA SER A 44 -17.86 3.81 2.77
C SER A 44 -17.95 4.09 4.28
N GLY A 45 -16.80 4.35 4.92
CA GLY A 45 -16.73 4.64 6.35
C GLY A 45 -16.78 3.42 7.28
N CYS A 46 -16.86 2.18 6.79
CA CYS A 46 -16.91 0.98 7.65
C CYS A 46 -15.54 0.54 8.23
N GLY A 47 -14.48 1.35 8.10
CA GLY A 47 -13.18 1.08 8.73
C GLY A 47 -12.12 0.41 7.85
N LYS A 48 -12.35 0.18 6.55
CA LYS A 48 -11.37 -0.48 5.66
C LYS A 48 -9.99 0.19 5.66
N SER A 49 -9.94 1.49 5.36
CA SER A 49 -8.69 2.28 5.35
C SER A 49 -8.05 2.36 6.74
N THR A 50 -8.89 2.38 7.80
CA THR A 50 -8.40 2.34 9.20
C THR A 50 -7.70 1.02 9.48
N LEU A 51 -8.29 -0.11 9.07
CA LEU A 51 -7.67 -1.43 9.24
C LEU A 51 -6.35 -1.54 8.48
N LEU A 52 -6.30 -1.09 7.22
CA LEU A 52 -5.05 -1.05 6.45
C LEU A 52 -3.98 -0.21 7.13
N SER A 53 -4.37 0.94 7.70
CA SER A 53 -3.46 1.83 8.43
C SER A 53 -2.94 1.21 9.73
N VAL A 54 -3.78 0.41 10.43
CA VAL A 54 -3.36 -0.37 11.61
C VAL A 54 -2.40 -1.48 11.21
N ILE A 55 -2.69 -2.23 10.15
CA ILE A 55 -1.80 -3.29 9.63
C ILE A 55 -0.44 -2.72 9.24
N TYR A 56 -0.42 -1.56 8.58
CA TYR A 56 0.82 -0.90 8.18
C TYR A 56 1.59 -0.28 9.35
N GLY A 57 0.93 -0.08 10.49
CA GLY A 57 1.53 0.53 11.69
C GLY A 57 1.48 2.07 11.73
N LEU A 58 0.70 2.71 10.86
CA LEU A 58 0.42 4.15 10.95
C LEU A 58 -0.50 4.49 12.11
N LEU A 59 -1.40 3.59 12.46
CA LEU A 59 -2.29 3.71 13.60
C LEU A 59 -2.02 2.58 14.58
N ARG A 60 -1.90 2.92 15.86
CA ARG A 60 -1.75 1.92 16.93
C ARG A 60 -3.13 1.51 17.41
N PRO A 61 -3.50 0.22 17.41
CA PRO A 61 -4.77 -0.25 17.92
C PRO A 61 -4.89 0.03 19.42
N GLU A 62 -6.09 0.27 19.92
CA GLU A 62 -6.39 0.44 21.35
C GLU A 62 -6.28 -0.88 22.09
N SER A 63 -6.70 -1.95 21.43
CA SER A 63 -6.54 -3.32 21.91
C SER A 63 -6.31 -4.27 20.74
N GLY A 64 -5.86 -5.48 21.08
CA GLY A 64 -5.47 -6.50 20.10
C GLY A 64 -4.04 -6.31 19.62
N GLU A 65 -3.65 -7.17 18.69
CA GLU A 65 -2.29 -7.19 18.15
C GLU A 65 -2.26 -7.59 16.67
N ILE A 66 -1.30 -7.03 15.93
CA ILE A 66 -0.93 -7.49 14.59
C ILE A 66 0.38 -8.25 14.70
N ILE A 67 0.37 -9.52 14.31
CA ILE A 67 1.54 -10.40 14.29
C ILE A 67 1.91 -10.65 12.83
N PHE A 68 3.14 -10.34 12.48
CA PHE A 68 3.68 -10.61 11.16
C PHE A 68 4.70 -11.73 11.27
N HIS A 69 4.50 -12.80 10.51
CA HIS A 69 5.40 -13.93 10.45
C HIS A 69 6.20 -13.87 9.15
N SER A 70 7.34 -13.18 9.19
CA SER A 70 8.29 -13.20 8.07
C SER A 70 9.17 -14.45 8.16
N ASP A 71 9.42 -15.09 7.02
CA ASP A 71 10.42 -16.15 6.90
C ASP A 71 11.86 -15.61 6.96
N ASP A 72 12.03 -14.28 7.00
CA ASP A 72 13.33 -13.64 7.11
C ASP A 72 13.90 -13.80 8.53
N ILE A 73 14.79 -14.80 8.69
CA ILE A 73 15.52 -15.15 9.92
C ILE A 73 16.40 -13.98 10.40
N SER A 74 16.54 -12.89 9.61
CA SER A 74 17.40 -11.75 9.94
C SER A 74 16.84 -10.82 11.02
N GLY A 75 15.60 -11.05 11.50
CA GLY A 75 14.94 -10.20 12.49
C GLY A 75 14.57 -8.79 11.98
N LYS A 76 14.58 -8.60 10.66
CA LYS A 76 14.14 -7.34 10.04
C LYS A 76 12.63 -7.26 10.02
N SER A 77 12.12 -6.05 10.20
CA SER A 77 10.69 -5.78 10.00
C SER A 77 10.26 -6.20 8.59
N PRO A 78 9.07 -6.81 8.45
CA PRO A 78 8.55 -7.24 7.16
C PRO A 78 8.42 -6.07 6.21
N LYS A 79 8.67 -6.32 4.93
CA LYS A 79 8.49 -5.32 3.89
C LYS A 79 7.02 -5.23 3.52
N ILE A 80 6.34 -4.23 4.03
CA ILE A 80 4.93 -3.96 3.70
C ILE A 80 4.88 -2.79 2.70
N GLY A 81 4.26 -3.01 1.55
CA GLY A 81 3.92 -1.95 0.62
C GLY A 81 2.51 -1.44 0.91
N TYR A 82 2.33 -0.13 1.03
CA TYR A 82 1.01 0.46 1.23
C TYR A 82 0.72 1.53 0.17
N MET A 83 -0.25 1.26 -0.67
CA MET A 83 -0.81 2.21 -1.61
C MET A 83 -2.06 2.83 -0.99
N LEU A 84 -1.96 4.10 -0.64
CA LEU A 84 -3.06 4.90 -0.10
C LEU A 84 -4.10 5.22 -1.18
N GLN A 85 -5.32 5.56 -0.80
CA GLN A 85 -6.42 5.93 -1.70
C GLN A 85 -6.04 7.07 -2.65
N ARG A 86 -5.28 8.07 -2.18
CA ARG A 86 -4.68 9.12 -3.03
C ARG A 86 -3.29 8.70 -3.45
N ASP A 87 -2.87 9.12 -4.64
CA ASP A 87 -1.57 8.76 -5.22
C ASP A 87 -0.36 9.32 -4.45
N HIS A 88 -0.51 10.48 -3.79
CA HIS A 88 0.55 11.15 -3.04
C HIS A 88 1.89 11.23 -3.79
N LEU A 89 1.83 11.45 -5.10
CA LEU A 89 3.03 11.70 -5.90
C LEU A 89 3.59 13.09 -5.55
N LEU A 90 4.92 13.19 -5.51
CA LEU A 90 5.62 14.44 -5.29
C LEU A 90 5.58 15.26 -6.57
N GLU A 91 4.86 16.37 -6.60
CA GLU A 91 4.61 17.19 -7.79
C GLU A 91 5.89 17.80 -8.40
N TRP A 92 6.94 18.01 -7.58
CA TRP A 92 8.22 18.53 -8.03
C TRP A 92 9.16 17.46 -8.60
N ARG A 93 8.82 16.18 -8.48
CA ARG A 93 9.56 15.05 -9.06
C ARG A 93 8.92 14.56 -10.34
N SER A 94 9.73 14.01 -11.26
CA SER A 94 9.20 13.30 -12.41
C SER A 94 8.49 11.99 -11.99
N VAL A 95 7.75 11.40 -12.91
CA VAL A 95 7.09 10.08 -12.70
C VAL A 95 8.12 9.01 -12.33
N TYR A 96 9.25 8.99 -13.02
CA TYR A 96 10.34 8.06 -12.73
C TYR A 96 10.96 8.32 -11.35
N GLU A 97 11.24 9.58 -11.01
CA GLU A 97 11.78 9.94 -9.69
C GLU A 97 10.81 9.60 -8.55
N ASN A 98 9.50 9.69 -8.78
CA ASN A 98 8.49 9.18 -7.84
C ASN A 98 8.55 7.66 -7.73
N ALA A 99 8.67 6.94 -8.85
CA ALA A 99 8.70 5.48 -8.86
C ALA A 99 9.91 4.89 -8.11
N VAL A 100 11.07 5.55 -8.17
CA VAL A 100 12.29 5.10 -7.48
C VAL A 100 12.46 5.67 -6.07
N LEU A 101 11.55 6.51 -5.59
CA LEU A 101 11.66 7.21 -4.31
C LEU A 101 11.93 6.27 -3.14
N GLY A 102 11.19 5.15 -3.07
CA GLY A 102 11.37 4.16 -2.01
C GLY A 102 12.78 3.54 -2.03
N LEU A 103 13.32 3.27 -3.22
CA LEU A 103 14.68 2.76 -3.39
C LEU A 103 15.73 3.77 -2.93
N GLU A 104 15.50 5.08 -3.15
CA GLU A 104 16.39 6.14 -2.67
C GLU A 104 16.41 6.21 -1.14
N ILE A 105 15.22 6.21 -0.51
CA ILE A 105 15.08 6.31 0.94
C ILE A 105 15.71 5.11 1.65
N THR A 106 15.56 3.91 1.09
CA THR A 106 16.10 2.67 1.69
C THR A 106 17.55 2.40 1.33
N GLY A 107 18.18 3.25 0.50
CA GLY A 107 19.54 3.05 0.00
C GLY A 107 19.69 1.83 -0.93
N SER A 108 18.57 1.33 -1.47
CA SER A 108 18.53 0.13 -2.32
C SER A 108 18.43 0.44 -3.83
N ARG A 109 18.78 1.66 -4.23
CA ARG A 109 18.79 2.09 -5.64
C ARG A 109 19.99 1.53 -6.40
N THR A 110 19.93 0.24 -6.74
CA THR A 110 20.90 -0.44 -7.57
C THR A 110 20.52 -0.39 -9.06
N PRO A 111 21.46 -0.67 -10.00
CA PRO A 111 21.14 -0.80 -11.42
C PRO A 111 20.04 -1.83 -11.70
N GLU A 112 20.06 -2.96 -10.98
CA GLU A 112 19.08 -4.04 -11.11
C GLU A 112 17.67 -3.57 -10.71
N ASN A 113 17.54 -2.96 -9.50
CA ASN A 113 16.27 -2.44 -8.99
C ASN A 113 15.74 -1.29 -9.88
N THR A 114 16.63 -0.44 -10.37
CA THR A 114 16.28 0.63 -11.31
C THR A 114 15.76 0.07 -12.64
N SER A 115 16.41 -0.97 -13.17
CA SER A 115 15.98 -1.65 -14.40
C SER A 115 14.61 -2.31 -14.20
N ALA A 116 14.36 -2.92 -13.04
CA ALA A 116 13.06 -3.50 -12.71
C ALA A 116 11.95 -2.43 -12.69
N VAL A 117 12.21 -1.25 -12.12
CA VAL A 117 11.25 -0.12 -12.15
C VAL A 117 10.97 0.33 -13.59
N LEU A 118 12.00 0.47 -14.43
CA LEU A 118 11.80 0.85 -15.82
C LEU A 118 10.99 -0.19 -16.60
N LYS A 119 11.20 -1.47 -16.33
CA LYS A 119 10.39 -2.57 -16.88
C LYS A 119 8.93 -2.46 -16.41
N MET A 120 8.68 -2.29 -15.12
CA MET A 120 7.33 -2.05 -14.61
C MET A 120 6.67 -0.84 -15.30
N MET A 121 7.42 0.27 -15.51
CA MET A 121 6.88 1.41 -16.24
C MET A 121 6.50 1.09 -17.68
N GLN A 122 7.22 0.18 -18.35
CA GLN A 122 6.84 -0.32 -19.70
C GLN A 122 5.56 -1.17 -19.62
N ASP A 123 5.52 -2.14 -18.72
CA ASP A 123 4.40 -3.07 -18.54
C ASP A 123 3.09 -2.34 -18.18
N TYR A 124 3.18 -1.27 -17.38
CA TYR A 124 2.05 -0.43 -16.98
C TYR A 124 1.78 0.77 -17.92
N GLY A 125 2.50 0.86 -19.06
CA GLY A 125 2.28 1.87 -20.10
C GLY A 125 2.70 3.29 -19.71
N LEU A 126 3.59 3.45 -18.73
CA LEU A 126 4.07 4.74 -18.22
C LEU A 126 5.47 5.13 -18.71
N TYR A 127 6.19 4.26 -19.40
CA TYR A 127 7.58 4.52 -19.82
C TYR A 127 7.75 5.82 -20.62
N ARG A 128 6.81 6.11 -21.54
CA ARG A 128 6.84 7.33 -22.36
C ARG A 128 6.63 8.62 -21.56
N PHE A 129 6.11 8.49 -20.34
CA PHE A 129 5.82 9.60 -19.44
C PHE A 129 6.82 9.70 -18.27
N LYS A 130 7.90 8.93 -18.29
CA LYS A 130 8.85 8.83 -17.16
C LYS A 130 9.45 10.17 -16.73
N ASP A 131 9.66 11.08 -17.69
CA ASP A 131 10.26 12.40 -17.46
C ASP A 131 9.21 13.50 -17.21
N LYS A 132 7.90 13.16 -17.29
CA LYS A 132 6.78 14.07 -17.03
C LYS A 132 6.56 14.29 -15.54
N LYS A 133 5.88 15.39 -15.19
CA LYS A 133 5.44 15.67 -13.82
C LYS A 133 4.07 15.05 -13.54
N PRO A 134 3.71 14.76 -12.27
CA PRO A 134 2.40 14.22 -11.92
C PRO A 134 1.23 15.07 -12.44
N SER A 135 1.37 16.41 -12.45
CA SER A 135 0.35 17.33 -12.97
C SER A 135 0.01 17.12 -14.46
N GLU A 136 0.90 16.48 -15.22
CA GLU A 136 0.71 16.18 -16.66
C GLU A 136 0.05 14.81 -16.91
N LEU A 137 -0.30 14.06 -15.85
CA LEU A 137 -0.86 12.73 -15.92
C LEU A 137 -2.37 12.71 -15.67
N SER A 138 -3.08 11.76 -16.29
CA SER A 138 -4.45 11.42 -15.89
C SER A 138 -4.49 10.74 -14.52
N GLY A 139 -5.67 10.74 -13.85
CA GLY A 139 -5.85 10.10 -12.56
C GLY A 139 -5.42 8.62 -12.54
N GLY A 140 -5.82 7.85 -13.56
CA GLY A 140 -5.41 6.45 -13.68
C GLY A 140 -3.92 6.27 -13.93
N MET A 141 -3.24 7.22 -14.61
CA MET A 141 -1.79 7.20 -14.77
C MET A 141 -1.08 7.48 -13.44
N LYS A 142 -1.59 8.44 -12.65
CA LYS A 142 -1.07 8.75 -11.31
C LYS A 142 -1.19 7.53 -10.39
N GLN A 143 -2.33 6.85 -10.39
CA GLN A 143 -2.53 5.62 -9.61
C GLN A 143 -1.53 4.52 -10.00
N ARG A 144 -1.33 4.29 -11.30
CA ARG A 144 -0.32 3.32 -11.78
C ARG A 144 1.10 3.71 -11.37
N ALA A 145 1.45 5.00 -11.40
CA ALA A 145 2.75 5.48 -10.92
C ALA A 145 2.93 5.24 -9.41
N ALA A 146 1.90 5.49 -8.60
CA ALA A 146 1.90 5.20 -7.17
C ALA A 146 2.02 3.69 -6.89
N LEU A 147 1.35 2.85 -7.68
CA LEU A 147 1.48 1.39 -7.58
C LEU A 147 2.92 0.94 -7.88
N ILE A 148 3.53 1.42 -8.97
CA ILE A 148 4.93 1.11 -9.30
C ILE A 148 5.87 1.53 -8.18
N ARG A 149 5.69 2.73 -7.59
CA ARG A 149 6.47 3.21 -6.45
C ARG A 149 6.40 2.25 -5.27
N THR A 150 5.21 1.71 -5.01
CA THR A 150 4.99 0.76 -3.91
C THR A 150 5.62 -0.60 -4.21
N LEU A 151 5.46 -1.11 -5.43
CA LEU A 151 6.01 -2.40 -5.88
C LEU A 151 7.53 -2.39 -6.02
N ALA A 152 8.16 -1.22 -6.25
CA ALA A 152 9.61 -1.08 -6.43
C ALA A 152 10.41 -1.62 -5.24
N LEU A 153 9.84 -1.64 -4.04
CA LEU A 153 10.45 -2.17 -2.82
C LEU A 153 10.34 -3.68 -2.67
N ASN A 154 9.69 -4.36 -3.63
CA ASN A 154 9.40 -5.80 -3.58
C ASN A 154 8.80 -6.22 -2.22
N PRO A 155 7.61 -5.73 -1.87
CA PRO A 155 7.01 -5.99 -0.57
C PRO A 155 6.54 -7.45 -0.43
N GLU A 156 6.61 -7.99 0.80
CA GLU A 156 6.09 -9.32 1.17
C GLU A 156 4.56 -9.27 1.33
N LEU A 157 4.03 -8.14 1.82
CA LEU A 157 2.61 -7.85 1.90
C LEU A 157 2.31 -6.54 1.16
N LEU A 158 1.33 -6.57 0.27
CA LEU A 158 0.85 -5.39 -0.46
C LEU A 158 -0.54 -5.00 0.05
N LEU A 159 -0.66 -3.80 0.60
CA LEU A 159 -1.91 -3.20 1.04
C LEU A 159 -2.37 -2.18 -0.01
N LEU A 160 -3.59 -2.32 -0.51
CA LEU A 160 -4.16 -1.45 -1.53
C LEU A 160 -5.48 -0.85 -1.02
N ASP A 161 -5.52 0.46 -0.88
CA ASP A 161 -6.72 1.20 -0.48
C ASP A 161 -7.38 1.83 -1.71
N GLU A 162 -8.48 1.26 -2.16
CA GLU A 162 -9.24 1.67 -3.35
C GLU A 162 -8.36 1.91 -4.61
N PRO A 163 -7.51 0.94 -5.02
CA PRO A 163 -6.48 1.16 -6.04
C PRO A 163 -7.02 1.49 -7.43
N PHE A 164 -8.33 1.35 -7.64
CA PHE A 164 -8.99 1.60 -8.93
C PHE A 164 -10.02 2.74 -8.87
N SER A 165 -10.01 3.55 -7.82
CA SER A 165 -10.99 4.63 -7.63
C SER A 165 -10.96 5.71 -8.72
N ALA A 166 -9.78 5.97 -9.32
CA ALA A 166 -9.60 6.96 -10.39
C ALA A 166 -9.71 6.38 -11.82
N LEU A 167 -10.02 5.09 -11.97
CA LEU A 167 -10.30 4.51 -13.29
C LEU A 167 -11.73 4.87 -13.70
N ASP A 168 -11.89 5.35 -14.93
CA ASP A 168 -13.21 5.58 -15.52
C ASP A 168 -14.03 4.29 -15.48
N TYR A 169 -15.34 4.43 -15.26
CA TYR A 169 -16.28 3.32 -15.13
C TYR A 169 -16.20 2.33 -16.31
N GLN A 170 -15.85 2.80 -17.51
CA GLN A 170 -15.69 1.97 -18.70
C GLN A 170 -14.42 1.09 -18.68
N THR A 171 -13.41 1.44 -17.90
CA THR A 171 -12.16 0.65 -17.77
C THR A 171 -12.17 -0.26 -16.53
N ARG A 172 -13.26 -0.21 -15.72
CA ARG A 172 -13.43 -1.08 -14.55
C ARG A 172 -14.06 -2.44 -14.87
N LEU A 173 -14.59 -2.61 -16.09
CA LEU A 173 -15.13 -3.87 -16.64
C LEU A 173 -14.10 -4.53 -17.54
#